data_7c6fc0ffd9421c58295b1ceea7307a90
#
_entry.id   7c6fc0ffd9421c58295b1ceea7307a90
#
_cell.length_a   1.000
_cell.length_b   1.000
_cell.length_c   1.000
_cell.angle_alpha   90.00
_cell.angle_beta   90.00
_cell.angle_gamma   90.00
#
_symmetry.space_group_name_H-M   'P 1'
#
loop_
_entity.id
_entity.type
_entity.pdbx_description
1 polymer ?
#
loop_
_entity_poly.entity_id
_entity_poly.type
_entity_poly.pdbx_seq_one_letter_code
_entity_poly.pdbx_strand_id
1 'polypeptide(L)'
;MPCGSLRHGSPAINSPEVLGLADNIYVVGHKSPDTDSVTSAITYANLKNQLGMKDVVPAAAGEINNETKYVLEHFRIAPPVVLKDATDKKVILVDHNEVGQAVDNIMKADIQEIIDHHKIGDIQTGKPIFFHNEPVGATGTIIASMYELNGVQISKEMAGLMMAAILSDTVLFKSPTCTEKDKATVEKLSKICGEDPQKFGMEMLKAKSDIKSKTAKDIVFGDFKKFDFSGVKAGVGQIEVMDLADLAPKREEILAEMRKTMDSEKLDMVVLMLTDVIKEASDLLFVGTEAAKEGFEKAFGGKIVNNSIYKEKVLSRKKQVIPPLESAFKK
;
A
#
# COMPACT_ATOMS: atom_id res chain seq x y z
N MET A 1 -11.92 -25.82 74.59
CA MET A 1 -12.40 -25.59 73.22
C MET A 1 -12.34 -24.08 72.94
N PRO A 2 -11.61 -23.67 71.97
CA PRO A 2 -12.16 -22.71 71.02
C PRO A 2 -11.82 -23.10 69.57
N CYS A 3 -12.75 -22.75 68.69
CA CYS A 3 -12.86 -23.04 67.29
C CYS A 3 -11.84 -22.19 66.47
N GLY A 4 -10.98 -22.85 65.72
CA GLY A 4 -10.07 -22.19 64.79
C GLY A 4 -10.72 -21.94 63.44
N SER A 5 -10.76 -20.69 63.00
CA SER A 5 -11.23 -20.26 61.67
C SER A 5 -10.14 -20.47 60.64
N LEU A 6 -10.40 -21.36 59.69
CA LEU A 6 -9.60 -21.54 58.48
C LEU A 6 -9.89 -20.37 57.51
N ARG A 7 -8.90 -19.56 57.24
CA ARG A 7 -8.92 -18.59 56.14
C ARG A 7 -8.49 -19.29 54.87
N HIS A 8 -9.40 -19.39 53.91
CA HIS A 8 -9.09 -19.82 52.54
C HIS A 8 -8.40 -18.62 51.83
N GLY A 9 -7.11 -18.78 51.61
CA GLY A 9 -6.37 -17.94 50.69
C GLY A 9 -6.66 -18.38 49.25
N SER A 10 -7.25 -17.49 48.44
CA SER A 10 -7.36 -17.69 46.99
C SER A 10 -5.95 -17.70 46.38
N PRO A 11 -5.64 -18.58 45.42
CA PRO A 11 -4.37 -18.54 44.75
C PRO A 11 -4.34 -17.30 43.82
N ALA A 12 -3.29 -16.51 43.97
CA ALA A 12 -2.96 -15.43 43.01
C ALA A 12 -2.77 -16.04 41.64
N ILE A 13 -3.53 -15.55 40.65
CA ILE A 13 -3.32 -15.84 39.24
C ILE A 13 -1.99 -15.20 38.84
N ASN A 14 -0.95 -16.02 38.74
CA ASN A 14 0.31 -15.60 38.14
C ASN A 14 0.04 -15.23 36.69
N SER A 15 0.19 -13.94 36.39
CA SER A 15 0.31 -13.47 35.01
C SER A 15 1.45 -14.23 34.32
N PRO A 16 1.32 -14.65 33.05
CA PRO A 16 2.43 -15.28 32.37
C PRO A 16 3.61 -14.32 32.35
N GLU A 17 4.70 -14.73 32.99
CA GLU A 17 5.98 -14.04 32.93
C GLU A 17 6.36 -13.85 31.45
N VAL A 18 6.67 -12.58 31.11
CA VAL A 18 7.28 -12.20 29.84
C VAL A 18 8.73 -12.69 29.87
N LEU A 19 8.91 -14.00 29.68
CA LEU A 19 10.22 -14.62 29.48
C LEU A 19 10.62 -14.43 28.00
N GLY A 20 11.70 -13.69 27.72
CA GLY A 20 12.48 -13.90 26.50
C GLY A 20 12.46 -12.81 25.45
N LEU A 21 12.24 -11.53 25.74
CA LEU A 21 12.37 -10.44 24.76
C LEU A 21 13.82 -9.97 24.48
N ALA A 22 14.79 -10.44 25.27
CA ALA A 22 16.17 -9.92 25.20
C ALA A 22 17.01 -10.48 24.05
N ASP A 23 16.65 -11.64 23.49
CA ASP A 23 17.45 -12.33 22.46
C ASP A 23 16.83 -12.39 21.07
N ASN A 24 15.61 -11.85 20.89
CA ASN A 24 14.94 -11.89 19.59
C ASN A 24 15.67 -11.09 18.52
N ILE A 25 15.73 -11.63 17.31
CA ILE A 25 16.16 -10.93 16.11
C ILE A 25 14.89 -10.49 15.36
N TYR A 26 14.69 -9.19 15.24
CA TYR A 26 13.51 -8.64 14.57
C TYR A 26 13.77 -8.44 13.09
N VAL A 27 12.97 -9.07 12.23
CA VAL A 27 12.96 -8.76 10.80
C VAL A 27 11.93 -7.66 10.58
N VAL A 28 12.36 -6.50 10.12
CA VAL A 28 11.52 -5.31 10.04
C VAL A 28 11.72 -4.58 8.71
N GLY A 29 10.62 -4.19 8.08
CA GLY A 29 10.61 -3.32 6.91
C GLY A 29 10.53 -1.84 7.27
N HIS A 30 10.26 -0.99 6.28
CA HIS A 30 10.23 0.47 6.43
C HIS A 30 9.03 1.01 7.22
N LYS A 31 9.13 2.27 7.69
CA LYS A 31 8.01 3.04 8.26
C LYS A 31 6.88 3.24 7.25
N SER A 32 5.65 3.40 7.75
CA SER A 32 4.45 3.39 6.91
C SER A 32 4.41 2.12 6.05
N PRO A 33 4.46 0.95 6.71
CA PRO A 33 4.74 -0.31 6.06
C PRO A 33 3.67 -0.64 5.01
N ASP A 34 4.13 -1.00 3.82
CA ASP A 34 3.29 -1.52 2.74
C ASP A 34 3.26 -3.06 2.73
N THR A 35 2.70 -3.63 1.69
CA THR A 35 2.52 -5.08 1.61
C THR A 35 3.85 -5.81 1.43
N ASP A 36 4.78 -5.30 0.60
CA ASP A 36 6.10 -5.93 0.45
C ASP A 36 6.89 -5.88 1.77
N SER A 37 6.95 -4.71 2.40
CA SER A 37 7.63 -4.50 3.68
C SER A 37 7.20 -5.49 4.77
N VAL A 38 5.87 -5.69 4.94
CA VAL A 38 5.33 -6.58 5.98
C VAL A 38 5.47 -8.05 5.62
N THR A 39 5.12 -8.41 4.39
CA THR A 39 5.16 -9.82 3.98
C THR A 39 6.59 -10.33 3.80
N SER A 40 7.51 -9.46 3.39
CA SER A 40 8.94 -9.76 3.37
C SER A 40 9.51 -9.98 4.78
N ALA A 41 9.09 -9.19 5.77
CA ALA A 41 9.48 -9.44 7.15
C ALA A 41 9.01 -10.83 7.65
N ILE A 42 7.77 -11.21 7.34
CA ILE A 42 7.21 -12.51 7.75
C ILE A 42 7.91 -13.66 7.03
N THR A 43 8.06 -13.57 5.72
CA THR A 43 8.62 -14.66 4.91
C THR A 43 10.11 -14.84 5.14
N TYR A 44 10.85 -13.75 5.35
CA TYR A 44 12.27 -13.85 5.68
C TYR A 44 12.50 -14.39 7.09
N ALA A 45 11.73 -13.97 8.09
CA ALA A 45 11.78 -14.55 9.42
C ALA A 45 11.48 -16.06 9.40
N ASN A 46 10.49 -16.49 8.61
CA ASN A 46 10.19 -17.90 8.40
C ASN A 46 11.40 -18.65 7.79
N LEU A 47 12.01 -18.11 6.74
CA LEU A 47 13.19 -18.69 6.11
C LEU A 47 14.33 -18.89 7.13
N LYS A 48 14.67 -17.84 7.89
CA LYS A 48 15.76 -17.88 8.87
C LYS A 48 15.51 -18.91 9.97
N ASN A 49 14.27 -19.01 10.46
CA ASN A 49 13.90 -20.03 11.44
C ASN A 49 14.03 -21.45 10.86
N GLN A 50 13.64 -21.68 9.60
CA GLN A 50 13.80 -22.98 8.94
C GLN A 50 15.28 -23.33 8.69
N LEU A 51 16.14 -22.34 8.53
CA LEU A 51 17.60 -22.52 8.42
C LEU A 51 18.30 -22.73 9.78
N GLY A 52 17.53 -22.79 10.87
CA GLY A 52 18.04 -23.09 12.23
C GLY A 52 18.43 -21.87 13.05
N MET A 53 18.24 -20.64 12.55
CA MET A 53 18.35 -19.43 13.36
C MET A 53 17.12 -19.34 14.24
N LYS A 54 17.31 -19.40 15.58
CA LYS A 54 16.19 -19.36 16.51
C LYS A 54 15.80 -17.93 16.87
N ASP A 55 14.57 -17.75 17.31
CA ASP A 55 14.05 -16.48 17.85
C ASP A 55 14.05 -15.32 16.84
N VAL A 56 13.90 -15.63 15.56
CA VAL A 56 13.72 -14.63 14.50
C VAL A 56 12.22 -14.31 14.38
N VAL A 57 11.87 -13.06 14.68
CA VAL A 57 10.49 -12.60 14.83
C VAL A 57 10.17 -11.54 13.76
N PRO A 58 9.10 -11.69 12.98
CA PRO A 58 8.68 -10.64 12.06
C PRO A 58 8.12 -9.44 12.84
N ALA A 59 8.43 -8.24 12.38
CA ALA A 59 7.96 -6.99 12.94
C ALA A 59 7.54 -5.99 11.86
N ALA A 60 6.63 -5.09 12.19
CA ALA A 60 6.25 -3.95 11.37
C ALA A 60 6.67 -2.64 12.03
N ALA A 61 7.19 -1.68 11.27
CA ALA A 61 7.60 -0.37 11.79
C ALA A 61 6.43 0.62 11.93
N GLY A 62 5.20 0.14 12.04
CA GLY A 62 3.98 0.93 12.20
C GLY A 62 2.71 0.11 11.96
N GLU A 63 1.58 0.81 11.89
CA GLU A 63 0.29 0.20 11.59
C GLU A 63 0.26 -0.30 10.13
N ILE A 64 -0.23 -1.52 9.94
CA ILE A 64 -0.40 -2.12 8.62
C ILE A 64 -1.61 -1.53 7.89
N ASN A 65 -1.49 -1.32 6.58
CA ASN A 65 -2.56 -0.79 5.74
C ASN A 65 -3.63 -1.85 5.40
N ASN A 66 -4.74 -1.43 4.77
CA ASN A 66 -5.85 -2.33 4.46
C ASN A 66 -5.50 -3.40 3.41
N GLU A 67 -4.61 -3.09 2.45
CA GLU A 67 -4.10 -4.06 1.49
C GLU A 67 -3.38 -5.20 2.20
N THR A 68 -2.46 -4.85 3.09
CA THR A 68 -1.71 -5.82 3.90
C THR A 68 -2.63 -6.63 4.82
N LYS A 69 -3.62 -5.98 5.46
CA LYS A 69 -4.62 -6.69 6.28
C LYS A 69 -5.38 -7.72 5.46
N TYR A 70 -5.85 -7.35 4.26
CA TYR A 70 -6.53 -8.28 3.35
C TYR A 70 -5.66 -9.50 3.04
N VAL A 71 -4.37 -9.29 2.72
CA VAL A 71 -3.42 -10.37 2.40
C VAL A 71 -3.24 -11.32 3.59
N LEU A 72 -2.99 -10.76 4.78
CA LEU A 72 -2.77 -11.56 6.00
C LEU A 72 -4.02 -12.37 6.37
N GLU A 73 -5.21 -11.77 6.29
CA GLU A 73 -6.49 -12.44 6.54
C GLU A 73 -6.74 -13.57 5.53
N HIS A 74 -6.50 -13.31 4.23
CA HIS A 74 -6.68 -14.28 3.15
C HIS A 74 -5.84 -15.55 3.38
N PHE A 75 -4.57 -15.39 3.75
CA PHE A 75 -3.66 -16.50 4.02
C PHE A 75 -3.67 -16.96 5.49
N ARG A 76 -4.54 -16.39 6.35
CA ARG A 76 -4.69 -16.72 7.76
C ARG A 76 -3.40 -16.60 8.57
N ILE A 77 -2.63 -15.57 8.27
CA ILE A 77 -1.38 -15.23 8.97
C ILE A 77 -1.67 -14.12 9.98
N ALA A 78 -1.20 -14.31 11.21
CA ALA A 78 -1.31 -13.28 12.23
C ALA A 78 -0.45 -12.05 11.88
N PRO A 79 -0.94 -10.83 12.14
CA PRO A 79 -0.13 -9.63 11.97
C PRO A 79 1.17 -9.71 12.78
N PRO A 80 2.31 -9.18 12.25
CA PRO A 80 3.56 -9.13 12.98
C PRO A 80 3.47 -8.16 14.17
N VAL A 81 4.39 -8.27 15.12
CA VAL A 81 4.48 -7.33 16.24
C VAL A 81 4.88 -5.94 15.74
N VAL A 82 4.40 -4.89 16.39
CA VAL A 82 4.81 -3.52 16.05
C VAL A 82 6.10 -3.17 16.80
N LEU A 83 7.16 -2.88 16.05
CA LEU A 83 8.44 -2.41 16.56
C LEU A 83 8.55 -0.90 16.34
N LYS A 84 8.47 -0.12 17.44
CA LYS A 84 8.56 1.35 17.37
C LYS A 84 9.96 1.90 17.56
N ASP A 85 10.81 1.17 18.29
CA ASP A 85 12.16 1.58 18.66
C ASP A 85 13.13 0.39 18.56
N ALA A 86 14.24 0.59 17.88
CA ALA A 86 15.26 -0.43 17.64
C ALA A 86 16.46 -0.35 18.59
N THR A 87 16.45 0.56 19.58
CA THR A 87 17.57 0.72 20.53
C THR A 87 17.94 -0.62 21.16
N ASP A 88 19.22 -0.96 21.08
CA ASP A 88 19.85 -2.18 21.64
C ASP A 88 19.23 -3.51 21.15
N LYS A 89 18.49 -3.50 20.05
CA LYS A 89 17.89 -4.70 19.47
C LYS A 89 18.74 -5.26 18.32
N LYS A 90 18.68 -6.58 18.14
CA LYS A 90 19.18 -7.23 16.94
C LYS A 90 18.10 -7.13 15.85
N VAL A 91 18.47 -6.59 14.67
CA VAL A 91 17.52 -6.38 13.59
C VAL A 91 18.06 -6.89 12.25
N ILE A 92 17.15 -7.38 11.43
CA ILE A 92 17.35 -7.63 10.01
C ILE A 92 16.44 -6.66 9.28
N LEU A 93 16.96 -5.89 8.35
CA LEU A 93 16.20 -4.96 7.55
C LEU A 93 15.76 -5.63 6.25
N VAL A 94 14.50 -5.44 5.90
CA VAL A 94 13.96 -5.84 4.60
C VAL A 94 13.30 -4.65 3.94
N ASP A 95 13.36 -4.58 2.61
CA ASP A 95 12.63 -3.62 1.80
C ASP A 95 13.00 -2.14 2.06
N HIS A 96 14.14 -1.88 2.62
CA HIS A 96 14.73 -0.55 2.75
C HIS A 96 16.16 -0.62 3.28
N ASN A 97 16.93 0.44 3.00
CA ASN A 97 18.28 0.63 3.54
C ASN A 97 18.59 2.12 3.79
N GLU A 98 17.55 2.94 4.02
CA GLU A 98 17.66 4.37 4.35
C GLU A 98 17.26 4.63 5.80
N VAL A 99 18.07 5.40 6.56
CA VAL A 99 17.82 5.74 7.97
C VAL A 99 16.48 6.45 8.16
N GLY A 100 16.11 7.33 7.23
CA GLY A 100 14.85 8.08 7.27
C GLY A 100 13.60 7.20 7.16
N GLN A 101 13.73 6.04 6.54
CA GLN A 101 12.65 5.07 6.36
C GLN A 101 12.62 3.98 7.44
N ALA A 102 13.72 3.80 8.17
CA ALA A 102 13.85 2.76 9.19
C ALA A 102 13.08 3.08 10.49
N VAL A 103 12.84 2.05 11.27
CA VAL A 103 12.31 2.16 12.64
C VAL A 103 13.16 3.13 13.48
N ASP A 104 12.53 3.79 14.46
CA ASP A 104 13.22 4.79 15.27
C ASP A 104 14.46 4.20 15.95
N ASN A 105 15.50 5.03 16.06
CA ASN A 105 16.79 4.67 16.64
C ASN A 105 17.53 3.51 15.95
N ILE A 106 17.29 3.25 14.67
CA ILE A 106 17.92 2.16 13.92
C ILE A 106 19.46 2.16 14.03
N MET A 107 20.09 3.33 14.08
CA MET A 107 21.55 3.47 14.23
C MET A 107 22.08 3.06 15.62
N LYS A 108 21.18 2.76 16.57
CA LYS A 108 21.52 2.20 17.88
C LYS A 108 21.24 0.69 17.95
N ALA A 109 20.76 0.11 16.88
CA ALA A 109 20.51 -1.32 16.77
C ALA A 109 21.76 -2.08 16.33
N ASP A 110 21.78 -3.38 16.62
CA ASP A 110 22.74 -4.32 16.02
C ASP A 110 22.14 -4.89 14.72
N ILE A 111 22.40 -4.21 13.60
CA ILE A 111 21.94 -4.63 12.28
C ILE A 111 22.71 -5.89 11.86
N GLN A 112 22.00 -6.99 11.61
CA GLN A 112 22.58 -8.28 11.25
C GLN A 112 22.65 -8.47 9.73
N GLU A 113 21.57 -8.13 9.02
CA GLU A 113 21.43 -8.34 7.59
C GLU A 113 20.57 -7.24 6.96
N ILE A 114 20.71 -7.01 5.66
CA ILE A 114 19.82 -6.16 4.86
C ILE A 114 19.47 -6.89 3.56
N ILE A 115 18.17 -7.01 3.25
CA ILE A 115 17.62 -7.59 2.03
C ILE A 115 16.72 -6.57 1.37
N ASP A 116 17.09 -6.07 0.19
CA ASP A 116 16.40 -4.91 -0.37
C ASP A 116 16.46 -4.89 -1.91
N HIS A 117 15.52 -4.17 -2.54
CA HIS A 117 15.47 -3.97 -3.98
C HIS A 117 15.57 -2.47 -4.38
N HIS A 118 15.68 -1.58 -3.40
CA HIS A 118 15.81 -0.14 -3.61
C HIS A 118 17.24 0.29 -3.93
N LYS A 119 17.40 1.56 -4.30
CA LYS A 119 18.74 2.18 -4.35
C LYS A 119 19.45 2.06 -3.00
N ILE A 120 20.77 1.99 -3.01
CA ILE A 120 21.55 1.98 -1.78
C ILE A 120 21.48 3.36 -1.13
N GLY A 121 21.04 3.39 0.14
CA GLY A 121 20.86 4.57 0.95
C GLY A 121 22.02 4.90 1.87
N ASP A 122 21.73 5.32 3.10
CA ASP A 122 22.64 5.93 4.04
C ASP A 122 22.82 5.14 5.36
N ILE A 123 22.30 3.91 5.47
CA ILE A 123 22.52 3.06 6.65
C ILE A 123 24.00 2.68 6.73
N GLN A 124 24.57 2.87 7.92
CA GLN A 124 25.94 2.49 8.24
C GLN A 124 25.94 1.43 9.34
N THR A 125 26.85 0.47 9.24
CA THR A 125 27.00 -0.61 10.23
C THR A 125 28.40 -0.58 10.87
N GLY A 126 28.46 -0.91 12.15
CA GLY A 126 29.74 -0.96 12.89
C GLY A 126 30.58 -2.22 12.60
N LYS A 127 30.01 -3.19 11.89
CA LYS A 127 30.64 -4.47 11.52
C LYS A 127 30.20 -4.91 10.12
N PRO A 128 30.94 -5.79 9.45
CA PRO A 128 30.48 -6.43 8.21
C PRO A 128 29.18 -7.20 8.46
N ILE A 129 28.22 -7.06 7.53
CA ILE A 129 26.93 -7.75 7.56
C ILE A 129 26.66 -8.44 6.23
N PHE A 130 25.66 -9.31 6.18
CA PHE A 130 25.11 -9.77 4.93
C PHE A 130 24.22 -8.67 4.35
N PHE A 131 24.56 -8.20 3.15
CA PHE A 131 23.82 -7.19 2.41
C PHE A 131 23.51 -7.74 1.02
N HIS A 132 22.20 -7.99 0.76
CA HIS A 132 21.74 -8.44 -0.55
C HIS A 132 20.80 -7.40 -1.14
N ASN A 133 21.24 -6.77 -2.21
CA ASN A 133 20.45 -5.81 -2.98
C ASN A 133 20.39 -6.27 -4.43
N GLU A 134 19.19 -6.30 -5.00
CA GLU A 134 18.96 -6.71 -6.38
C GLU A 134 17.88 -5.81 -7.02
N PRO A 135 18.09 -5.29 -8.26
CA PRO A 135 17.16 -4.40 -8.94
C PRO A 135 15.98 -5.19 -9.55
N VAL A 136 15.09 -5.65 -8.72
CA VAL A 136 13.83 -6.35 -9.06
C VAL A 136 12.62 -5.53 -8.60
N GLY A 137 11.42 -5.98 -8.91
CA GLY A 137 10.19 -5.26 -8.63
C GLY A 137 9.74 -5.28 -7.17
N ALA A 138 10.24 -6.22 -6.35
CA ALA A 138 9.88 -6.36 -4.94
C ALA A 138 10.92 -7.18 -4.17
N THR A 139 11.07 -6.92 -2.87
CA THR A 139 11.92 -7.72 -1.96
C THR A 139 11.42 -9.17 -1.87
N GLY A 140 10.10 -9.39 -2.01
CA GLY A 140 9.51 -10.73 -2.07
C GLY A 140 10.11 -11.62 -3.16
N THR A 141 10.55 -11.06 -4.30
CA THR A 141 11.24 -11.79 -5.39
C THR A 141 12.61 -12.29 -4.94
N ILE A 142 13.35 -11.48 -4.21
CA ILE A 142 14.65 -11.84 -3.65
C ILE A 142 14.49 -12.98 -2.65
N ILE A 143 13.55 -12.82 -1.71
CA ILE A 143 13.31 -13.82 -0.67
C ILE A 143 12.88 -15.16 -1.26
N ALA A 144 12.01 -15.19 -2.27
CA ALA A 144 11.63 -16.41 -2.98
C ALA A 144 12.84 -17.12 -3.57
N SER A 145 13.76 -16.38 -4.19
CA SER A 145 15.04 -16.92 -4.69
C SER A 145 15.91 -17.47 -3.56
N MET A 146 15.91 -16.85 -2.38
CA MET A 146 16.68 -17.31 -1.23
C MET A 146 16.12 -18.62 -0.65
N TYR A 147 14.80 -18.86 -0.67
CA TYR A 147 14.23 -20.17 -0.35
C TYR A 147 14.75 -21.25 -1.31
N GLU A 148 14.72 -20.97 -2.63
CA GLU A 148 15.20 -21.92 -3.66
C GLU A 148 16.70 -22.21 -3.48
N LEU A 149 17.53 -21.20 -3.32
CA LEU A 149 18.99 -21.32 -3.16
C LEU A 149 19.38 -22.14 -1.92
N ASN A 150 18.60 -22.05 -0.85
CA ASN A 150 18.84 -22.79 0.39
C ASN A 150 18.13 -24.16 0.43
N GLY A 151 17.40 -24.53 -0.61
CA GLY A 151 16.66 -25.79 -0.66
C GLY A 151 15.53 -25.89 0.37
N VAL A 152 15.01 -24.75 0.83
CA VAL A 152 13.91 -24.68 1.80
C VAL A 152 12.59 -24.72 1.05
N GLN A 153 11.70 -25.64 1.46
CA GLN A 153 10.39 -25.76 0.86
C GLN A 153 9.49 -24.57 1.25
N ILE A 154 8.90 -23.94 0.24
CA ILE A 154 7.97 -22.82 0.42
C ILE A 154 6.58 -23.38 0.76
N SER A 155 6.01 -22.99 1.91
CA SER A 155 4.62 -23.35 2.24
C SER A 155 3.62 -22.56 1.39
N LYS A 156 2.36 -23.01 1.35
CA LYS A 156 1.28 -22.31 0.65
C LYS A 156 1.12 -20.86 1.10
N GLU A 157 1.17 -20.62 2.40
CA GLU A 157 1.02 -19.31 2.99
C GLU A 157 2.20 -18.40 2.61
N MET A 158 3.43 -18.89 2.78
CA MET A 158 4.63 -18.11 2.42
C MET A 158 4.69 -17.78 0.92
N ALA A 159 4.25 -18.71 0.08
CA ALA A 159 4.13 -18.46 -1.36
C ALA A 159 3.12 -17.36 -1.65
N GLY A 160 1.96 -17.40 -1.00
CA GLY A 160 0.94 -16.37 -1.13
C GLY A 160 1.40 -14.99 -0.68
N LEU A 161 2.12 -14.91 0.45
CA LEU A 161 2.67 -13.64 0.95
C LEU A 161 3.72 -13.04 -0.01
N MET A 162 4.67 -13.83 -0.50
CA MET A 162 5.67 -13.34 -1.46
C MET A 162 5.04 -12.97 -2.80
N MET A 163 4.03 -13.70 -3.25
CA MET A 163 3.27 -13.34 -4.45
C MET A 163 2.55 -12.01 -4.25
N ALA A 164 1.92 -11.78 -3.10
CA ALA A 164 1.26 -10.53 -2.76
C ALA A 164 2.23 -9.34 -2.77
N ALA A 165 3.41 -9.49 -2.18
CA ALA A 165 4.50 -8.52 -2.22
C ALA A 165 4.80 -8.06 -3.65
N ILE A 166 5.06 -9.03 -4.53
CA ILE A 166 5.43 -8.74 -5.93
C ILE A 166 4.28 -8.08 -6.69
N LEU A 167 3.05 -8.57 -6.52
CA LEU A 167 1.87 -8.00 -7.21
C LEU A 167 1.55 -6.59 -6.74
N SER A 168 1.76 -6.27 -5.46
CA SER A 168 1.58 -4.94 -4.89
C SER A 168 2.58 -3.94 -5.49
N ASP A 169 3.87 -4.19 -5.37
CA ASP A 169 4.93 -3.26 -5.77
C ASP A 169 5.05 -3.09 -7.28
N THR A 170 4.74 -4.16 -8.02
CA THR A 170 4.72 -4.08 -9.47
C THR A 170 3.38 -3.61 -10.05
N VAL A 171 2.39 -3.32 -9.20
CA VAL A 171 1.03 -2.92 -9.62
C VAL A 171 0.51 -3.88 -10.70
N LEU A 172 0.46 -5.18 -10.37
CA LEU A 172 0.08 -6.24 -11.33
C LEU A 172 0.94 -6.21 -12.61
N PHE A 173 2.25 -6.10 -12.44
CA PHE A 173 3.27 -6.05 -13.51
C PHE A 173 3.25 -4.80 -14.39
N LYS A 174 2.52 -3.74 -14.01
CA LYS A 174 2.42 -2.49 -14.77
C LYS A 174 3.49 -1.47 -14.38
N SER A 175 4.10 -1.61 -13.21
CA SER A 175 5.20 -0.73 -12.78
C SER A 175 6.41 -0.88 -13.72
N PRO A 176 7.09 0.21 -14.07
CA PRO A 176 8.33 0.15 -14.83
C PRO A 176 9.49 -0.54 -14.07
N THR A 177 9.34 -0.76 -12.76
CA THR A 177 10.29 -1.50 -11.92
C THR A 177 10.13 -3.02 -12.06
N CYS A 178 9.00 -3.50 -12.64
CA CYS A 178 8.74 -4.93 -12.84
C CYS A 178 9.74 -5.55 -13.81
N THR A 179 10.33 -6.67 -13.39
CA THR A 179 11.28 -7.44 -14.20
C THR A 179 10.69 -8.79 -14.64
N GLU A 180 11.35 -9.46 -15.60
CA GLU A 180 10.97 -10.82 -15.98
C GLU A 180 11.18 -11.83 -14.83
N LYS A 181 12.11 -11.54 -13.91
CA LYS A 181 12.31 -12.36 -12.71
C LYS A 181 11.08 -12.30 -11.80
N ASP A 182 10.47 -11.13 -11.62
CA ASP A 182 9.24 -10.97 -10.82
C ASP A 182 8.09 -11.80 -11.41
N LYS A 183 7.87 -11.71 -12.71
CA LYS A 183 6.82 -12.48 -13.41
C LYS A 183 7.02 -13.98 -13.28
N ALA A 184 8.24 -14.45 -13.51
CA ALA A 184 8.58 -15.88 -13.37
C ALA A 184 8.43 -16.37 -11.93
N THR A 185 8.78 -15.53 -10.96
CA THR A 185 8.61 -15.84 -9.53
C THR A 185 7.15 -15.94 -9.16
N VAL A 186 6.30 -14.99 -9.58
CA VAL A 186 4.86 -15.05 -9.36
C VAL A 186 4.24 -16.31 -9.98
N GLU A 187 4.64 -16.70 -11.20
CA GLU A 187 4.15 -17.93 -11.83
C GLU A 187 4.45 -19.18 -11.00
N LYS A 188 5.64 -19.27 -10.40
CA LYS A 188 6.01 -20.38 -9.50
C LYS A 188 5.19 -20.34 -8.21
N LEU A 189 5.13 -19.17 -7.56
CA LEU A 189 4.45 -18.98 -6.28
C LEU A 189 2.95 -19.23 -6.40
N SER A 190 2.31 -18.81 -7.50
CA SER A 190 0.89 -19.04 -7.77
C SER A 190 0.54 -20.54 -7.84
N LYS A 191 1.41 -21.35 -8.43
CA LYS A 191 1.23 -22.82 -8.45
C LYS A 191 1.33 -23.44 -7.06
N ILE A 192 2.16 -22.87 -6.17
CA ILE A 192 2.31 -23.35 -4.79
C ILE A 192 1.12 -22.93 -3.92
N CYS A 193 0.73 -21.65 -3.97
CA CYS A 193 -0.38 -21.14 -3.15
C CYS A 193 -1.76 -21.52 -3.73
N GLY A 194 -1.85 -21.82 -5.04
CA GLY A 194 -3.10 -22.19 -5.70
C GLY A 194 -4.00 -21.00 -6.02
N GLU A 195 -3.47 -19.78 -6.06
CA GLU A 195 -4.21 -18.56 -6.38
C GLU A 195 -3.95 -18.10 -7.82
N ASP A 196 -4.96 -17.54 -8.46
CA ASP A 196 -4.80 -16.83 -9.73
C ASP A 196 -4.22 -15.42 -9.46
N PRO A 197 -3.03 -15.08 -9.99
CA PRO A 197 -2.38 -13.81 -9.67
C PRO A 197 -3.18 -12.58 -10.06
N GLN A 198 -3.91 -12.63 -11.19
CA GLN A 198 -4.68 -11.48 -11.65
C GLN A 198 -5.90 -11.26 -10.77
N LYS A 199 -6.64 -12.32 -10.47
CA LYS A 199 -7.83 -12.25 -9.62
C LYS A 199 -7.46 -11.81 -8.20
N PHE A 200 -6.51 -12.53 -7.58
CA PHE A 200 -6.07 -12.22 -6.22
C PHE A 200 -5.48 -10.81 -6.12
N GLY A 201 -4.59 -10.44 -7.04
CA GLY A 201 -3.96 -9.11 -7.02
C GLY A 201 -4.96 -7.97 -7.21
N MET A 202 -5.99 -8.15 -8.05
CA MET A 202 -7.07 -7.16 -8.19
C MET A 202 -7.87 -6.99 -6.88
N GLU A 203 -8.21 -8.08 -6.20
CA GLU A 203 -8.93 -8.02 -4.92
C GLU A 203 -8.08 -7.34 -3.84
N MET A 204 -6.80 -7.68 -3.78
CA MET A 204 -5.81 -7.07 -2.88
C MET A 204 -5.66 -5.56 -3.11
N LEU A 205 -5.44 -5.12 -4.35
CA LEU A 205 -5.31 -3.70 -4.69
C LEU A 205 -6.61 -2.92 -4.45
N LYS A 206 -7.78 -3.54 -4.65
CA LYS A 206 -9.07 -2.94 -4.28
C LYS A 206 -9.18 -2.70 -2.78
N ALA A 207 -8.65 -3.59 -1.94
CA ALA A 207 -8.64 -3.41 -0.49
C ALA A 207 -7.82 -2.17 -0.07
N LYS A 208 -6.78 -1.80 -0.82
CA LYS A 208 -5.97 -0.59 -0.59
C LYS A 208 -6.78 0.69 -0.73
N SER A 209 -7.67 0.76 -1.69
CA SER A 209 -8.35 2.00 -2.05
C SER A 209 -9.40 2.47 -1.05
N ASP A 210 -9.87 1.60 -0.15
CA ASP A 210 -10.91 1.86 0.88
C ASP A 210 -12.03 2.85 0.46
N ILE A 211 -12.43 2.78 -0.81
CA ILE A 211 -13.45 3.65 -1.39
C ILE A 211 -14.81 3.47 -0.69
N LYS A 212 -15.03 2.27 -0.14
CA LYS A 212 -16.32 1.95 0.51
C LYS A 212 -16.56 2.78 1.78
N SER A 213 -15.49 3.06 2.55
CA SER A 213 -15.60 3.87 3.78
C SER A 213 -15.60 5.38 3.52
N LYS A 214 -15.07 5.85 2.39
CA LYS A 214 -15.00 7.28 2.05
C LYS A 214 -16.40 7.87 1.84
N THR A 215 -16.64 9.04 2.42
CA THR A 215 -17.82 9.84 2.10
C THR A 215 -17.68 10.51 0.73
N ALA A 216 -18.78 10.96 0.11
CA ALA A 216 -18.72 11.73 -1.12
C ALA A 216 -17.83 12.98 -0.98
N LYS A 217 -17.84 13.62 0.20
CA LYS A 217 -16.99 14.75 0.53
C LYS A 217 -15.50 14.38 0.51
N ASP A 218 -15.13 13.25 1.12
CA ASP A 218 -13.74 12.79 1.13
C ASP A 218 -13.25 12.46 -0.29
N ILE A 219 -14.13 11.97 -1.15
CA ILE A 219 -13.85 11.67 -2.55
C ILE A 219 -13.63 12.96 -3.35
N VAL A 220 -14.49 13.95 -3.20
CA VAL A 220 -14.39 15.23 -3.94
C VAL A 220 -13.19 16.05 -3.48
N PHE A 221 -12.90 16.08 -2.17
CA PHE A 221 -11.87 16.94 -1.58
C PHE A 221 -10.52 16.25 -1.34
N GLY A 222 -10.38 14.96 -1.57
CA GLY A 222 -9.15 14.21 -1.29
C GLY A 222 -7.89 14.79 -1.95
N ASP A 223 -7.99 15.22 -3.20
CA ASP A 223 -6.98 16.03 -3.90
C ASP A 223 -7.68 17.06 -4.79
N PHE A 224 -8.20 18.12 -4.17
CA PHE A 224 -8.98 19.18 -4.80
C PHE A 224 -8.18 20.47 -4.89
N LYS A 225 -8.15 21.11 -6.07
CA LYS A 225 -7.49 22.39 -6.30
C LYS A 225 -8.41 23.33 -7.08
N LYS A 226 -8.29 24.63 -6.79
CA LYS A 226 -9.00 25.69 -7.51
C LYS A 226 -8.13 26.30 -8.59
N PHE A 227 -8.74 26.64 -9.70
CA PHE A 227 -8.11 27.27 -10.87
C PHE A 227 -8.97 28.42 -11.38
N ASP A 228 -8.35 29.36 -12.08
CA ASP A 228 -9.02 30.40 -12.85
C ASP A 228 -8.56 30.30 -14.31
N PHE A 229 -9.49 29.97 -15.19
CA PHE A 229 -9.23 29.82 -16.62
C PHE A 229 -9.79 31.05 -17.37
N SER A 230 -9.04 32.16 -17.38
CA SER A 230 -9.44 33.41 -18.05
C SER A 230 -10.79 33.94 -17.55
N GLY A 231 -11.05 33.88 -16.24
CA GLY A 231 -12.25 34.34 -15.58
C GLY A 231 -13.27 33.23 -15.29
N VAL A 232 -13.07 32.01 -15.77
CA VAL A 232 -13.88 30.83 -15.40
C VAL A 232 -13.27 30.16 -14.17
N LYS A 233 -13.95 30.25 -13.03
CA LYS A 233 -13.50 29.66 -11.76
C LYS A 233 -13.84 28.18 -11.72
N ALA A 234 -12.85 27.35 -11.57
CA ALA A 234 -12.98 25.89 -11.58
C ALA A 234 -12.42 25.23 -10.33
N GLY A 235 -13.12 24.23 -9.82
CA GLY A 235 -12.57 23.27 -8.89
C GLY A 235 -12.23 21.96 -9.62
N VAL A 236 -11.01 21.45 -9.47
CA VAL A 236 -10.61 20.19 -10.11
C VAL A 236 -10.05 19.25 -9.08
N GLY A 237 -10.79 18.17 -8.81
CA GLY A 237 -10.42 17.07 -7.92
C GLY A 237 -9.88 15.87 -8.68
N GLN A 238 -9.16 14.99 -7.98
CA GLN A 238 -8.73 13.69 -8.48
C GLN A 238 -8.81 12.63 -7.39
N ILE A 239 -9.30 11.46 -7.75
CA ILE A 239 -9.17 10.26 -6.95
C ILE A 239 -8.73 9.09 -7.83
N GLU A 240 -7.81 8.30 -7.32
CA GLU A 240 -7.31 7.09 -7.96
C GLU A 240 -8.01 5.87 -7.37
N VAL A 241 -8.46 4.98 -8.23
CA VAL A 241 -9.13 3.72 -7.87
C VAL A 241 -8.59 2.57 -8.72
N MET A 242 -8.76 1.35 -8.24
CA MET A 242 -8.40 0.15 -8.98
C MET A 242 -9.49 -0.30 -9.95
N ASP A 243 -10.74 0.12 -9.73
CA ASP A 243 -11.88 -0.14 -10.62
C ASP A 243 -12.92 0.97 -10.46
N LEU A 244 -13.29 1.63 -11.54
CA LEU A 244 -14.36 2.65 -11.52
C LEU A 244 -15.71 2.10 -11.07
N ALA A 245 -15.95 0.79 -11.22
CA ALA A 245 -17.17 0.15 -10.75
C ALA A 245 -17.38 0.29 -9.23
N ASP A 246 -16.30 0.41 -8.45
CA ASP A 246 -16.37 0.60 -7.00
C ASP A 246 -16.99 1.96 -6.60
N LEU A 247 -16.95 2.95 -7.51
CA LEU A 247 -17.55 4.28 -7.31
C LEU A 247 -19.01 4.38 -7.82
N ALA A 248 -19.46 3.41 -8.62
CA ALA A 248 -20.78 3.44 -9.22
C ALA A 248 -21.92 3.61 -8.18
N PRO A 249 -21.91 2.91 -7.02
CA PRO A 249 -22.95 3.06 -6.00
C PRO A 249 -23.01 4.47 -5.36
N LYS A 250 -21.89 5.21 -5.39
CA LYS A 250 -21.75 6.54 -4.79
C LYS A 250 -21.85 7.69 -5.80
N ARG A 251 -22.05 7.37 -7.09
CA ARG A 251 -21.98 8.36 -8.17
C ARG A 251 -22.92 9.54 -7.95
N GLU A 252 -24.18 9.30 -7.57
CA GLU A 252 -25.15 10.37 -7.34
C GLU A 252 -24.81 11.22 -6.12
N GLU A 253 -24.31 10.61 -5.06
CA GLU A 253 -23.85 11.32 -3.86
C GLU A 253 -22.63 12.21 -4.19
N ILE A 254 -21.70 11.72 -5.01
CA ILE A 254 -20.54 12.47 -5.49
C ILE A 254 -20.99 13.67 -6.33
N LEU A 255 -21.91 13.49 -7.28
CA LEU A 255 -22.44 14.57 -8.10
C LEU A 255 -23.18 15.61 -7.27
N ALA A 256 -23.91 15.18 -6.24
CA ALA A 256 -24.59 16.10 -5.30
C ALA A 256 -23.56 16.93 -4.51
N GLU A 257 -22.49 16.31 -4.00
CA GLU A 257 -21.43 17.04 -3.29
C GLU A 257 -20.65 17.98 -4.22
N MET A 258 -20.43 17.59 -5.48
CA MET A 258 -19.82 18.48 -6.49
C MET A 258 -20.70 19.73 -6.73
N ARG A 259 -22.04 19.60 -6.85
CA ARG A 259 -22.96 20.74 -7.00
C ARG A 259 -22.89 21.66 -5.78
N LYS A 260 -22.98 21.08 -4.59
CA LYS A 260 -22.85 21.82 -3.32
C LYS A 260 -21.52 22.55 -3.21
N THR A 261 -20.43 21.92 -3.65
CA THR A 261 -19.09 22.53 -3.69
C THR A 261 -19.05 23.69 -4.67
N MET A 262 -19.63 23.54 -5.86
CA MET A 262 -19.73 24.60 -6.86
C MET A 262 -20.43 25.85 -6.26
N ASP A 263 -21.57 25.68 -5.61
CA ASP A 263 -22.35 26.76 -5.04
C ASP A 263 -21.64 27.43 -3.85
N SER A 264 -21.14 26.62 -2.89
CA SER A 264 -20.49 27.14 -1.67
C SER A 264 -19.18 27.86 -1.94
N GLU A 265 -18.41 27.41 -2.94
CA GLU A 265 -17.11 27.96 -3.33
C GLU A 265 -17.21 28.99 -4.45
N LYS A 266 -18.42 29.29 -4.93
CA LYS A 266 -18.74 30.23 -6.02
C LYS A 266 -17.91 29.94 -7.29
N LEU A 267 -17.95 28.68 -7.71
CA LEU A 267 -17.25 28.17 -8.90
C LEU A 267 -18.22 28.13 -10.09
N ASP A 268 -17.69 28.29 -11.29
CA ASP A 268 -18.43 28.13 -12.54
C ASP A 268 -18.52 26.64 -12.95
N MET A 269 -17.55 25.83 -12.49
CA MET A 269 -17.56 24.38 -12.68
C MET A 269 -16.76 23.64 -11.59
N VAL A 270 -17.14 22.38 -11.39
CA VAL A 270 -16.36 21.39 -10.66
C VAL A 270 -16.13 20.18 -11.57
N VAL A 271 -14.88 19.80 -11.70
CA VAL A 271 -14.44 18.58 -12.40
C VAL A 271 -13.86 17.63 -11.39
N LEU A 272 -14.29 16.36 -11.40
CA LEU A 272 -13.68 15.32 -10.60
C LEU A 272 -13.15 14.20 -11.51
N MET A 273 -11.86 14.01 -11.48
CA MET A 273 -11.16 12.98 -12.23
C MET A 273 -11.17 11.68 -11.45
N LEU A 274 -11.99 10.72 -11.88
CA LEU A 274 -12.03 9.36 -11.35
C LEU A 274 -11.06 8.51 -12.16
N THR A 275 -9.88 8.23 -11.63
CA THR A 275 -8.80 7.57 -12.35
C THR A 275 -8.77 6.08 -12.05
N ASP A 276 -9.03 5.23 -13.05
CA ASP A 276 -8.80 3.80 -13.02
C ASP A 276 -7.32 3.53 -13.36
N VAL A 277 -6.53 3.22 -12.33
CA VAL A 277 -5.09 2.99 -12.47
C VAL A 277 -4.81 1.72 -13.28
N ILE A 278 -5.69 0.73 -13.18
CA ILE A 278 -5.53 -0.55 -13.88
C ILE A 278 -5.84 -0.43 -15.38
N LYS A 279 -6.94 0.26 -15.72
CA LYS A 279 -7.31 0.50 -17.13
C LYS A 279 -6.55 1.67 -17.75
N GLU A 280 -5.77 2.39 -16.95
CA GLU A 280 -5.05 3.60 -17.37
C GLU A 280 -5.99 4.60 -18.06
N ALA A 281 -7.12 4.89 -17.41
CA ALA A 281 -8.17 5.74 -17.95
C ALA A 281 -8.83 6.57 -16.85
N SER A 282 -9.51 7.64 -17.22
CA SER A 282 -10.29 8.43 -16.27
C SER A 282 -11.71 8.72 -16.76
N ASP A 283 -12.66 8.63 -15.86
CA ASP A 283 -13.99 9.19 -16.03
C ASP A 283 -14.00 10.61 -15.44
N LEU A 284 -14.10 11.63 -16.29
CA LEU A 284 -14.06 13.04 -15.91
C LEU A 284 -15.48 13.50 -15.61
N LEU A 285 -15.89 13.44 -14.33
CA LEU A 285 -17.18 13.97 -13.90
C LEU A 285 -17.20 15.50 -14.00
N PHE A 286 -18.32 16.05 -14.43
CA PHE A 286 -18.52 17.46 -14.65
C PHE A 286 -19.83 17.95 -14.02
N VAL A 287 -19.75 19.05 -13.32
CA VAL A 287 -20.86 19.88 -12.89
C VAL A 287 -20.50 21.34 -13.17
N GLY A 288 -21.35 22.11 -13.83
CA GLY A 288 -21.01 23.49 -14.15
C GLY A 288 -22.12 24.23 -14.91
N THR A 289 -21.87 25.50 -15.19
CA THR A 289 -22.73 26.38 -16.04
C THR A 289 -22.69 25.89 -17.50
N GLU A 290 -23.67 26.28 -18.31
CA GLU A 290 -23.68 25.94 -19.75
C GLU A 290 -22.42 26.46 -20.47
N ALA A 291 -21.96 27.67 -20.16
CA ALA A 291 -20.74 28.22 -20.74
C ALA A 291 -19.48 27.40 -20.36
N ALA A 292 -19.40 26.93 -19.11
CA ALA A 292 -18.30 26.07 -18.67
C ALA A 292 -18.38 24.67 -19.31
N LYS A 293 -19.59 24.15 -19.55
CA LYS A 293 -19.82 22.88 -20.24
C LYS A 293 -19.30 22.90 -21.67
N GLU A 294 -19.59 23.96 -22.43
CA GLU A 294 -19.07 24.09 -23.80
C GLU A 294 -17.52 24.07 -23.84
N GLY A 295 -16.89 24.78 -22.91
CA GLY A 295 -15.44 24.78 -22.75
C GLY A 295 -14.88 23.42 -22.35
N PHE A 296 -15.54 22.71 -21.45
CA PHE A 296 -15.16 21.36 -21.04
C PHE A 296 -15.30 20.34 -22.19
N GLU A 297 -16.41 20.36 -22.91
CA GLU A 297 -16.59 19.51 -24.11
C GLU A 297 -15.53 19.79 -25.19
N LYS A 298 -15.20 21.07 -25.41
CA LYS A 298 -14.12 21.46 -26.33
C LYS A 298 -12.75 20.98 -25.85
N ALA A 299 -12.46 21.09 -24.56
CA ALA A 299 -11.18 20.67 -23.97
C ALA A 299 -10.93 19.16 -24.16
N PHE A 300 -11.97 18.34 -24.02
CA PHE A 300 -11.83 16.89 -24.05
C PHE A 300 -12.36 16.23 -25.34
N GLY A 301 -12.85 17.01 -26.31
CA GLY A 301 -13.26 16.50 -27.62
C GLY A 301 -14.37 15.46 -27.51
N GLY A 302 -15.51 15.80 -26.87
CA GLY A 302 -16.66 14.92 -26.75
C GLY A 302 -17.85 15.61 -26.13
N LYS A 303 -19.01 14.93 -26.13
CA LYS A 303 -20.20 15.38 -25.43
C LYS A 303 -20.28 14.75 -24.04
N ILE A 304 -20.76 15.52 -23.07
CA ILE A 304 -21.02 15.02 -21.73
C ILE A 304 -22.20 14.04 -21.78
N VAL A 305 -21.97 12.81 -21.33
CA VAL A 305 -22.98 11.78 -21.15
C VAL A 305 -22.99 11.37 -19.67
N ASN A 306 -24.17 11.36 -19.05
CA ASN A 306 -24.31 11.03 -17.63
C ASN A 306 -23.34 11.84 -16.72
N ASN A 307 -23.24 13.15 -16.96
CA ASN A 307 -22.36 14.07 -16.24
C ASN A 307 -20.86 13.77 -16.38
N SER A 308 -20.40 13.05 -17.38
CA SER A 308 -18.96 12.77 -17.55
C SER A 308 -18.51 12.62 -19.01
N ILE A 309 -17.20 12.67 -19.19
CA ILE A 309 -16.49 12.24 -20.41
C ILE A 309 -15.42 11.23 -19.98
N TYR A 310 -15.50 10.01 -20.53
CA TYR A 310 -14.48 8.97 -20.33
C TYR A 310 -13.29 9.19 -21.25
N LYS A 311 -12.07 9.09 -20.72
CA LYS A 311 -10.82 9.28 -21.45
C LYS A 311 -9.80 8.19 -21.14
N GLU A 312 -9.41 7.45 -22.16
CA GLU A 312 -8.29 6.53 -22.09
C GLU A 312 -6.95 7.30 -22.00
N LYS A 313 -5.97 6.72 -21.30
CA LYS A 313 -4.61 7.26 -21.13
C LYS A 313 -4.53 8.65 -20.46
N VAL A 314 -5.58 9.07 -19.79
CA VAL A 314 -5.60 10.30 -18.98
C VAL A 314 -5.47 9.92 -17.51
N LEU A 315 -4.27 10.15 -16.92
CA LEU A 315 -3.91 9.75 -15.57
C LEU A 315 -3.44 10.92 -14.70
N SER A 316 -3.11 12.06 -15.32
CA SER A 316 -2.50 13.19 -14.62
C SER A 316 -3.33 14.44 -14.76
N ARG A 317 -3.93 14.90 -13.67
CA ARG A 317 -4.60 16.20 -13.61
C ARG A 317 -3.70 17.32 -14.14
N LYS A 318 -2.46 17.42 -13.60
CA LYS A 318 -1.53 18.50 -13.92
C LYS A 318 -1.12 18.54 -15.39
N LYS A 319 -0.91 17.37 -16.00
CA LYS A 319 -0.35 17.29 -17.36
C LYS A 319 -1.41 17.11 -18.45
N GLN A 320 -2.58 16.51 -18.11
CA GLN A 320 -3.53 16.06 -19.12
C GLN A 320 -4.96 16.61 -18.94
N VAL A 321 -5.27 17.23 -17.78
CA VAL A 321 -6.58 17.83 -17.54
C VAL A 321 -6.50 19.37 -17.51
N ILE A 322 -5.56 19.93 -16.76
CA ILE A 322 -5.43 21.39 -16.62
C ILE A 322 -5.06 22.07 -17.95
N PRO A 323 -4.02 21.66 -18.72
CA PRO A 323 -3.63 22.36 -19.94
C PRO A 323 -4.72 22.38 -21.03
N PRO A 324 -5.48 21.28 -21.30
CA PRO A 324 -6.63 21.36 -22.23
C PRO A 324 -7.71 22.35 -21.78
N LEU A 325 -8.03 22.38 -20.46
CA LEU A 325 -8.99 23.36 -19.93
C LEU A 325 -8.48 24.79 -20.11
N GLU A 326 -7.23 25.08 -19.76
CA GLU A 326 -6.63 26.40 -19.99
C GLU A 326 -6.70 26.82 -21.47
N SER A 327 -6.42 25.89 -22.39
CA SER A 327 -6.49 26.15 -23.83
C SER A 327 -7.92 26.42 -24.31
N ALA A 328 -8.90 25.69 -23.78
CA ALA A 328 -10.31 25.78 -24.21
C ALA A 328 -10.96 27.12 -23.80
N PHE A 329 -10.55 27.69 -22.66
CA PHE A 329 -11.07 28.96 -22.11
C PHE A 329 -10.21 30.18 -22.44
N LYS A 330 -9.06 30.04 -23.12
CA LYS A 330 -8.34 31.16 -23.66
C LYS A 330 -9.21 31.88 -24.70
N LYS A 331 -9.36 33.21 -24.50
CA LYS A 331 -10.03 34.09 -25.45
C LYS A 331 -9.15 34.35 -26.66
#